data_cd5e8cb220012a79df4bdf5636bcde83
#
_entry.id   cd5e8cb220012a79df4bdf5636bcde83
#
_cell.length_a   1.000
_cell.length_b   1.000
_cell.length_c   1.000
_cell.angle_alpha   90.00
_cell.angle_beta   90.00
_cell.angle_gamma   90.00
#
_symmetry.space_group_name_H-M   'P 1'
#
loop_
_entity.id
_entity.type
_entity.pdbx_description
1 polymer ?
#
loop_
_entity_poly.entity_id
_entity_poly.type
_entity_poly.pdbx_seq_one_letter_code
_entity_poly.pdbx_strand_id
1 'polypeptide(L)'
;MKIRFTRTELLTSAVLLTAAVVSLRGGVPAAVHYIGHDKVTAVMSKGGPIVSDPGLVVLAQRREAGAAEYHDHTNHVFVMVEGEATLIVGGTMVDPKRTAPDQMRAPSLQGGTAYHMSKGDVITIPARTPHWFKEVPTKTVAYYAVNIESE
;
A
#
# COMPACT_ATOMS: atom_id res chain seq x y z
N MET A 1 -65.83 12.74 56.74
CA MET A 1 -65.13 11.58 56.10
C MET A 1 -64.34 12.13 54.96
N LYS A 2 -62.96 12.27 55.11
CA LYS A 2 -62.06 12.85 54.10
C LYS A 2 -61.36 11.75 53.41
N ILE A 3 -61.62 11.58 52.12
CA ILE A 3 -60.94 10.61 51.26
C ILE A 3 -59.65 11.26 50.78
N ARG A 4 -58.48 10.65 51.10
CA ARG A 4 -57.14 11.03 50.59
C ARG A 4 -56.87 10.21 49.32
N PHE A 5 -56.66 10.89 48.21
CA PHE A 5 -56.11 10.29 47.01
C PHE A 5 -54.56 10.28 47.07
N THR A 6 -54.01 9.13 47.10
CA THR A 6 -52.56 8.94 46.92
C THR A 6 -52.23 8.98 45.45
N ARG A 7 -51.30 9.90 45.06
CA ARG A 7 -50.73 10.01 43.75
C ARG A 7 -49.70 8.86 43.58
N THR A 8 -50.03 7.94 42.69
CA THR A 8 -49.06 6.96 42.22
C THR A 8 -48.20 7.62 41.14
N GLU A 9 -46.93 7.81 41.42
CA GLU A 9 -45.95 8.28 40.42
C GLU A 9 -45.57 7.14 39.53
N LEU A 10 -45.97 7.22 38.25
CA LEU A 10 -45.44 6.34 37.18
C LEU A 10 -44.05 6.82 36.78
N LEU A 11 -43.02 6.11 37.24
CA LEU A 11 -41.67 6.23 36.74
C LEU A 11 -41.62 5.58 35.35
N THR A 12 -41.72 6.35 34.30
CA THR A 12 -41.40 5.94 32.92
C THR A 12 -39.89 5.91 32.74
N SER A 13 -39.31 4.71 32.87
CA SER A 13 -37.91 4.49 32.50
C SER A 13 -37.78 4.58 30.98
N ALA A 14 -37.27 5.72 30.51
CA ALA A 14 -36.86 5.85 29.13
C ALA A 14 -35.54 5.03 28.91
N VAL A 15 -35.67 3.86 28.30
CA VAL A 15 -34.53 3.09 27.80
C VAL A 15 -34.03 3.82 26.56
N LEU A 16 -32.91 4.57 26.70
CA LEU A 16 -32.17 5.09 25.57
C LEU A 16 -31.47 3.91 24.87
N LEU A 17 -32.08 3.46 23.78
CA LEU A 17 -31.42 2.53 22.84
C LEU A 17 -30.41 3.33 22.06
N THR A 18 -29.15 3.37 22.53
CA THR A 18 -28.02 3.87 21.71
C THR A 18 -27.76 2.86 20.61
N ALA A 19 -28.32 3.12 19.43
CA ALA A 19 -27.93 2.39 18.24
C ALA A 19 -26.45 2.74 17.95
N ALA A 20 -25.55 1.81 18.27
CA ALA A 20 -24.19 1.86 17.79
C ALA A 20 -24.26 1.75 16.26
N VAL A 21 -24.06 2.86 15.56
CA VAL A 21 -23.83 2.85 14.12
C VAL A 21 -22.47 2.22 13.92
N VAL A 22 -22.45 0.90 13.75
CA VAL A 22 -21.29 0.21 13.19
C VAL A 22 -21.22 0.69 11.74
N SER A 23 -20.38 1.67 11.49
CA SER A 23 -19.96 2.00 10.13
C SER A 23 -19.20 0.81 9.58
N LEU A 24 -19.93 -0.12 8.97
CA LEU A 24 -19.35 -1.06 8.04
C LEU A 24 -18.74 -0.19 6.92
N ARG A 25 -17.46 0.07 7.00
CA ARG A 25 -16.67 0.49 5.85
C ARG A 25 -16.66 -0.69 4.90
N GLY A 26 -17.78 -0.93 4.25
CA GLY A 26 -17.85 -1.76 3.08
C GLY A 26 -17.03 -1.04 2.02
N GLY A 27 -15.81 -1.50 1.79
CA GLY A 27 -15.08 -1.09 0.61
C GLY A 27 -16.00 -1.34 -0.58
N VAL A 28 -16.07 -0.39 -1.52
CA VAL A 28 -16.71 -0.62 -2.81
C VAL A 28 -16.11 -1.93 -3.33
N PRO A 29 -16.93 -2.94 -3.71
CA PRO A 29 -16.40 -4.17 -4.27
C PRO A 29 -15.42 -3.83 -5.37
N ALA A 30 -14.18 -4.31 -5.28
CA ALA A 30 -13.19 -4.08 -6.31
C ALA A 30 -13.75 -4.62 -7.63
N ALA A 31 -13.74 -3.80 -8.68
CA ALA A 31 -14.21 -4.23 -9.98
C ALA A 31 -13.27 -5.31 -10.53
N VAL A 32 -13.79 -6.22 -11.35
CA VAL A 32 -12.93 -7.12 -12.11
C VAL A 32 -12.30 -6.35 -13.26
N HIS A 33 -10.96 -6.28 -13.28
CA HIS A 33 -10.21 -5.67 -14.38
C HIS A 33 -9.52 -6.75 -15.21
N TYR A 34 -9.91 -6.88 -16.46
CA TYR A 34 -9.14 -7.63 -17.44
C TYR A 34 -8.39 -6.67 -18.35
N ILE A 35 -7.07 -6.72 -18.29
CA ILE A 35 -6.20 -5.86 -19.11
C ILE A 35 -5.46 -6.74 -20.10
N GLY A 36 -5.82 -6.64 -21.36
CA GLY A 36 -5.22 -7.43 -22.44
C GLY A 36 -3.72 -7.15 -22.61
N HIS A 37 -3.00 -8.14 -23.13
CA HIS A 37 -1.55 -8.15 -23.32
C HIS A 37 -1.01 -6.88 -24.00
N ASP A 38 -1.64 -6.44 -25.10
CA ASP A 38 -1.16 -5.28 -25.86
C ASP A 38 -1.16 -4.00 -25.02
N LYS A 39 -2.21 -3.81 -24.20
CA LYS A 39 -2.30 -2.67 -23.30
C LYS A 39 -1.26 -2.74 -22.19
N VAL A 40 -1.04 -3.92 -21.60
CA VAL A 40 0.00 -4.14 -20.58
C VAL A 40 1.38 -3.83 -21.16
N THR A 41 1.68 -4.33 -22.35
CA THR A 41 2.96 -4.10 -23.05
C THR A 41 3.18 -2.61 -23.33
N ALA A 42 2.14 -1.91 -23.81
CA ALA A 42 2.21 -0.47 -24.06
C ALA A 42 2.47 0.35 -22.77
N VAL A 43 1.88 -0.05 -21.64
CA VAL A 43 2.16 0.60 -20.35
C VAL A 43 3.57 0.26 -19.88
N MET A 44 4.01 -1.01 -20.00
CA MET A 44 5.34 -1.45 -19.57
C MET A 44 6.47 -0.70 -20.29
N SER A 45 6.27 -0.34 -21.54
CA SER A 45 7.29 0.40 -22.31
C SER A 45 7.58 1.80 -21.77
N LYS A 46 6.63 2.42 -21.05
CA LYS A 46 6.71 3.79 -20.55
C LYS A 46 6.72 3.87 -19.02
N GLY A 47 6.28 2.82 -18.35
CA GLY A 47 5.89 2.83 -16.95
C GLY A 47 4.53 3.49 -16.71
N GLY A 48 3.88 3.13 -15.61
CA GLY A 48 2.61 3.72 -15.22
C GLY A 48 1.59 2.73 -14.66
N PRO A 49 0.39 3.21 -14.31
CA PRO A 49 -0.64 2.38 -13.72
C PRO A 49 -1.31 1.46 -14.76
N ILE A 50 -1.53 0.21 -14.38
CA ILE A 50 -2.33 -0.79 -15.10
C ILE A 50 -3.72 -0.86 -14.46
N VAL A 51 -3.77 -0.90 -13.12
CA VAL A 51 -4.99 -0.87 -12.30
C VAL A 51 -4.80 0.14 -11.18
N SER A 52 -5.83 0.91 -10.85
CA SER A 52 -5.84 1.87 -9.75
C SER A 52 -7.20 1.82 -9.06
N ASP A 53 -7.32 0.93 -8.08
CA ASP A 53 -8.49 0.82 -7.21
C ASP A 53 -8.13 1.27 -5.78
N PRO A 54 -9.10 1.68 -4.97
CA PRO A 54 -8.88 1.89 -3.55
C PRO A 54 -8.27 0.65 -2.90
N GLY A 55 -7.11 0.80 -2.26
CA GLY A 55 -6.41 -0.28 -1.57
C GLY A 55 -5.60 -1.24 -2.47
N LEU A 56 -5.72 -1.14 -3.80
CA LEU A 56 -4.98 -1.99 -4.75
C LEU A 56 -4.56 -1.21 -5.99
N VAL A 57 -3.27 -1.04 -6.16
CA VAL A 57 -2.69 -0.43 -7.38
C VAL A 57 -1.71 -1.39 -8.03
N VAL A 58 -1.89 -1.68 -9.32
CA VAL A 58 -0.93 -2.45 -10.11
C VAL A 58 -0.23 -1.52 -11.08
N LEU A 59 1.08 -1.44 -10.96
CA LEU A 59 1.93 -0.59 -11.80
C LEU A 59 2.82 -1.47 -12.69
N ALA A 60 3.02 -1.06 -13.94
CA ALA A 60 4.21 -1.40 -14.69
C ALA A 60 5.29 -0.37 -14.34
N GLN A 61 6.41 -0.83 -13.85
CA GLN A 61 7.54 0.01 -13.49
C GLN A 61 8.71 -0.25 -14.43
N ARG A 62 9.33 0.85 -14.90
CA ARG A 62 10.60 0.81 -15.58
C ARG A 62 11.49 1.86 -14.93
N ARG A 63 12.58 1.43 -14.32
CA ARG A 63 13.41 2.35 -13.56
C ARG A 63 14.90 2.00 -13.60
N GLU A 64 15.69 3.01 -13.33
CA GLU A 64 17.12 2.95 -13.10
C GLU A 64 17.41 2.82 -11.60
N ALA A 65 18.68 2.71 -11.23
CA ALA A 65 19.10 2.91 -9.86
C ALA A 65 18.68 4.31 -9.37
N GLY A 66 18.30 4.43 -8.11
CA GLY A 66 17.76 5.68 -7.60
C GLY A 66 17.80 5.81 -6.09
N ALA A 67 16.93 6.65 -5.55
CA ALA A 67 16.78 6.85 -4.12
C ALA A 67 16.13 5.64 -3.43
N ALA A 68 16.45 5.45 -2.16
CA ALA A 68 15.72 4.54 -1.28
C ALA A 68 14.31 5.07 -1.00
N GLU A 69 13.36 4.17 -0.87
CA GLU A 69 11.95 4.44 -0.65
C GLU A 69 11.45 3.73 0.62
N TYR A 70 10.44 4.33 1.23
CA TYR A 70 9.73 3.79 2.40
C TYR A 70 8.28 4.24 2.32
N HIS A 71 7.35 3.34 2.63
CA HIS A 71 5.92 3.61 2.66
C HIS A 71 5.33 3.24 4.01
N ASP A 72 4.51 4.13 4.58
CA ASP A 72 3.90 3.91 5.90
C ASP A 72 2.82 2.82 5.85
N HIS A 73 2.05 2.74 4.76
CA HIS A 73 0.85 1.90 4.64
C HIS A 73 0.80 1.05 3.38
N THR A 74 1.87 1.00 2.57
CA THR A 74 1.86 0.23 1.32
C THR A 74 2.75 -1.00 1.41
N ASN A 75 2.14 -2.19 1.24
CA ASN A 75 2.85 -3.43 0.97
C ASN A 75 3.11 -3.55 -0.53
N HIS A 76 4.27 -4.06 -0.90
CA HIS A 76 4.63 -4.30 -2.29
C HIS A 76 4.79 -5.79 -2.60
N VAL A 77 4.38 -6.17 -3.81
CA VAL A 77 4.85 -7.37 -4.48
C VAL A 77 5.51 -6.94 -5.78
N PHE A 78 6.82 -7.16 -5.91
CA PHE A 78 7.53 -6.91 -7.17
C PHE A 78 7.72 -8.21 -7.92
N VAL A 79 7.41 -8.19 -9.22
CA VAL A 79 7.63 -9.32 -10.14
C VAL A 79 8.52 -8.82 -11.27
N MET A 80 9.76 -9.31 -11.33
CA MET A 80 10.74 -8.87 -12.30
C MET A 80 10.40 -9.40 -13.70
N VAL A 81 10.37 -8.52 -14.67
CA VAL A 81 10.02 -8.82 -16.07
C VAL A 81 11.24 -8.75 -16.99
N GLU A 82 12.13 -7.77 -16.74
CA GLU A 82 13.31 -7.52 -17.60
C GLU A 82 14.42 -6.87 -16.77
N GLY A 83 15.67 -7.22 -17.10
CA GLY A 83 16.86 -6.64 -16.51
C GLY A 83 17.25 -7.26 -15.17
N GLU A 84 18.28 -6.68 -14.55
CA GLU A 84 18.87 -7.12 -13.28
C GLU A 84 19.06 -5.94 -12.35
N ALA A 85 18.93 -6.17 -11.05
CA ALA A 85 19.14 -5.16 -10.02
C ALA A 85 19.67 -5.77 -8.72
N THR A 86 20.42 -4.98 -7.97
CA THR A 86 20.64 -5.22 -6.53
C THR A 86 19.62 -4.39 -5.74
N LEU A 87 18.69 -5.07 -5.11
CA LEU A 87 17.70 -4.49 -4.24
C LEU A 87 18.12 -4.66 -2.77
N ILE A 88 18.28 -3.55 -2.04
CA ILE A 88 18.51 -3.57 -0.59
C ILE A 88 17.15 -3.43 0.10
N VAL A 89 16.86 -4.31 1.07
CA VAL A 89 15.62 -4.28 1.85
C VAL A 89 15.93 -4.24 3.34
N GLY A 90 15.23 -3.38 4.08
CA GLY A 90 15.52 -3.10 5.48
C GLY A 90 16.67 -2.12 5.67
N GLY A 91 17.24 -2.09 6.88
CA GLY A 91 18.26 -1.12 7.25
C GLY A 91 17.67 0.24 7.66
N THR A 92 18.54 1.24 7.72
CA THR A 92 18.20 2.60 8.16
C THR A 92 18.34 3.58 7.01
N MET A 93 17.34 4.41 6.79
CA MET A 93 17.39 5.49 5.79
C MET A 93 18.38 6.58 6.23
N VAL A 94 19.25 7.01 5.32
CA VAL A 94 20.18 8.12 5.55
C VAL A 94 19.55 9.41 5.02
N ASP A 95 19.43 10.43 5.88
CA ASP A 95 18.80 11.71 5.56
C ASP A 95 17.43 11.62 4.88
N PRO A 96 16.44 10.90 5.47
CA PRO A 96 15.15 10.72 4.86
C PRO A 96 14.36 12.02 4.78
N LYS A 97 13.62 12.19 3.69
CA LYS A 97 12.67 13.28 3.49
C LYS A 97 11.31 12.73 3.13
N ARG A 98 10.26 13.26 3.76
CA ARG A 98 8.88 12.93 3.37
C ARG A 98 8.57 13.60 2.03
N THR A 99 8.14 12.81 1.07
CA THR A 99 7.86 13.27 -0.31
C THR A 99 6.37 13.21 -0.65
N ALA A 100 5.60 12.41 0.12
CA ALA A 100 4.15 12.32 0.05
C ALA A 100 3.59 11.86 1.41
N PRO A 101 2.27 11.93 1.67
CA PRO A 101 1.67 11.52 2.95
C PRO A 101 2.07 10.12 3.40
N ASP A 102 2.20 9.17 2.48
CA ASP A 102 2.57 7.76 2.73
C ASP A 102 4.03 7.43 2.32
N GLN A 103 4.84 8.42 1.91
CA GLN A 103 6.14 8.12 1.31
C GLN A 103 7.27 8.95 1.90
N MET A 104 8.39 8.28 2.20
CA MET A 104 9.68 8.90 2.42
C MET A 104 10.69 8.43 1.37
N ARG A 105 11.67 9.29 1.07
CA ARG A 105 12.82 8.96 0.22
C ARG A 105 14.11 9.36 0.91
N ALA A 106 15.19 8.62 0.60
CA ALA A 106 16.53 8.90 1.10
C ALA A 106 17.57 8.65 0.01
N PRO A 107 18.73 9.33 0.05
CA PRO A 107 19.82 9.05 -0.87
C PRO A 107 20.32 7.61 -0.81
N SER A 108 20.29 6.97 0.37
CA SER A 108 20.80 5.63 0.59
C SER A 108 20.19 4.95 1.82
N LEU A 109 20.47 3.65 1.95
CA LEU A 109 20.25 2.86 3.17
C LEU A 109 21.59 2.45 3.79
N GLN A 110 21.66 2.45 5.11
CA GLN A 110 22.74 1.86 5.88
C GLN A 110 22.29 0.49 6.42
N GLY A 111 23.02 -0.56 6.09
CA GLY A 111 22.63 -1.94 6.41
C GLY A 111 21.52 -2.45 5.48
N GLY A 112 20.74 -3.41 5.98
CA GLY A 112 19.74 -4.13 5.21
C GLY A 112 20.30 -5.37 4.52
N THR A 113 19.42 -6.12 3.86
CA THR A 113 19.76 -7.34 3.12
C THR A 113 19.75 -7.05 1.63
N ALA A 114 20.81 -7.48 0.93
CA ALA A 114 20.91 -7.35 -0.51
C ALA A 114 20.31 -8.57 -1.21
N TYR A 115 19.44 -8.33 -2.17
CA TYR A 115 18.88 -9.33 -3.06
C TYR A 115 19.29 -9.00 -4.49
N HIS A 116 19.94 -9.97 -5.17
CA HIS A 116 20.15 -9.86 -6.60
C HIS A 116 18.87 -10.33 -7.30
N MET A 117 18.22 -9.40 -8.00
CA MET A 117 16.94 -9.62 -8.66
C MET A 117 17.13 -9.72 -10.18
N SER A 118 16.53 -10.73 -10.78
CA SER A 118 16.55 -10.98 -12.22
C SER A 118 15.16 -11.34 -12.74
N LYS A 119 15.00 -11.46 -14.05
CA LYS A 119 13.73 -11.82 -14.68
C LYS A 119 13.12 -13.08 -14.08
N GLY A 120 11.85 -12.99 -13.66
CA GLY A 120 11.07 -14.06 -13.06
C GLY A 120 11.09 -14.06 -11.53
N ASP A 121 12.00 -13.30 -10.90
CA ASP A 121 12.05 -13.20 -9.44
C ASP A 121 10.86 -12.43 -8.89
N VAL A 122 10.43 -12.84 -7.69
CA VAL A 122 9.35 -12.20 -6.95
C VAL A 122 9.84 -11.86 -5.54
N ILE A 123 9.57 -10.65 -5.09
CA ILE A 123 9.81 -10.24 -3.70
C ILE A 123 8.59 -9.54 -3.13
N THR A 124 8.31 -9.81 -1.85
CA THR A 124 7.31 -9.07 -1.08
C THR A 124 8.01 -8.16 -0.08
N ILE A 125 7.55 -6.90 0.00
CA ILE A 125 8.10 -5.89 0.90
C ILE A 125 6.94 -5.35 1.72
N PRO A 126 6.87 -5.68 3.02
CA PRO A 126 5.82 -5.14 3.89
C PRO A 126 5.90 -3.62 4.02
N ALA A 127 4.78 -2.98 4.32
CA ALA A 127 4.75 -1.58 4.74
C ALA A 127 5.78 -1.32 5.84
N ARG A 128 6.25 -0.10 5.94
CA ARG A 128 7.27 0.35 6.91
C ARG A 128 8.64 -0.33 6.75
N THR A 129 8.91 -0.90 5.57
CA THR A 129 10.20 -1.53 5.26
C THR A 129 10.93 -0.69 4.21
N PRO A 130 12.05 -0.04 4.55
CA PRO A 130 12.88 0.67 3.58
C PRO A 130 13.37 -0.27 2.49
N HIS A 131 13.40 0.22 1.26
CA HIS A 131 13.90 -0.58 0.13
C HIS A 131 14.55 0.32 -0.92
N TRP A 132 15.54 -0.21 -1.63
CA TRP A 132 16.40 0.58 -2.51
C TRP A 132 16.94 -0.23 -3.67
N PHE A 133 16.57 0.12 -4.89
CA PHE A 133 17.28 -0.33 -6.08
C PHE A 133 18.64 0.38 -6.15
N LYS A 134 19.64 -0.21 -5.48
CA LYS A 134 20.97 0.37 -5.32
C LYS A 134 21.76 0.34 -6.63
N GLU A 135 21.68 -0.77 -7.34
CA GLU A 135 22.43 -1.00 -8.58
C GLU A 135 21.49 -1.62 -9.62
N VAL A 136 21.62 -1.18 -10.86
CA VAL A 136 20.89 -1.69 -12.01
C VAL A 136 21.89 -1.88 -13.16
N PRO A 137 22.63 -3.03 -13.20
CA PRO A 137 23.69 -3.29 -14.18
C PRO A 137 23.21 -3.21 -15.63
N THR A 138 21.96 -3.56 -15.88
CA THR A 138 21.31 -3.48 -17.20
C THR A 138 20.84 -2.07 -17.58
N LYS A 139 21.21 -1.03 -16.82
CA LYS A 139 20.79 0.38 -16.89
C LYS A 139 19.35 0.57 -16.45
N THR A 140 18.42 -0.26 -16.92
CA THR A 140 17.02 -0.26 -16.51
C THR A 140 16.56 -1.65 -16.14
N VAL A 141 15.60 -1.71 -15.20
CA VAL A 141 14.80 -2.90 -14.92
C VAL A 141 13.33 -2.61 -15.21
N ALA A 142 12.59 -3.63 -15.63
CA ALA A 142 11.15 -3.58 -15.74
C ALA A 142 10.51 -4.63 -14.82
N TYR A 143 9.48 -4.23 -14.08
CA TYR A 143 8.77 -5.10 -13.14
C TYR A 143 7.33 -4.65 -12.94
N TYR A 144 6.49 -5.58 -12.52
CA TYR A 144 5.19 -5.23 -11.98
C TYR A 144 5.35 -4.92 -10.48
N ALA A 145 4.76 -3.81 -10.05
CA ALA A 145 4.59 -3.51 -8.64
C ALA A 145 3.10 -3.61 -8.30
N VAL A 146 2.75 -4.59 -7.48
CA VAL A 146 1.43 -4.68 -6.88
C VAL A 146 1.50 -4.03 -5.51
N ASN A 147 0.81 -2.91 -5.36
CA ASN A 147 0.75 -2.11 -4.15
C ASN A 147 -0.58 -2.39 -3.46
N ILE A 148 -0.50 -2.86 -2.23
CA ILE A 148 -1.64 -3.22 -1.41
C ILE A 148 -1.61 -2.35 -0.16
N GLU A 149 -2.65 -1.56 0.04
CA GLU A 149 -2.79 -0.72 1.22
C GLU A 149 -2.97 -1.58 2.48
N SER A 150 -2.21 -1.28 3.53
CA SER A 150 -2.37 -1.87 4.86
C SER A 150 -3.02 -0.86 5.81
N GLU A 151 -3.74 -1.36 6.79
CA GLU A 151 -4.30 -0.57 7.89
C GLU A 151 -3.22 0.01 8.81
#